data_5d438ec499f896d0f63fd4d1bc3516d2
#
_entry.id   5d438ec499f896d0f63fd4d1bc3516d2
#
_cell.length_a   1.000
_cell.length_b   1.000
_cell.length_c   1.000
_cell.angle_alpha   90.00
_cell.angle_beta   90.00
_cell.angle_gamma   90.00
#
_symmetry.space_group_name_H-M   'P 1'
#
loop_
_entity.id
_entity.type
_entity.pdbx_description
1 polymer ?
#
loop_
_entity_poly.entity_id
_entity_poly.type
_entity_poly.pdbx_seq_one_letter_code
_entity_poly.pdbx_strand_id
1 'polypeptide(L)'
;RMKSMLTQADPHKRIWSNHDSDLWVELWNGSRIWFKGADHTDSLYGEDVYAAVIDEATRCKEDAWIAVRSTLTATRGPVRIIGNVKGRRNWTFNLARLAEAGSADMAYHKLTAYDAVDAGVLAADEVEDAKRILPEHIFKELYLAEPTDDGANPFGIKSIQDCIAQVSKSAPIVFGIDLAKSIDYTAVVGLDDEGIVAVCDRWHGTDWTTTIERISNIVGDCWATVDSTGLGDPVVEQLQKRLPQVEGFKFP
;
A
#
# COMPACT_ATOMS: atom_id res chain seq x y z
N ARG A 1 11.19 -1.33 -25.76
CA ARG A 1 11.28 -2.80 -25.93
C ARG A 1 10.32 -3.31 -27.01
N MET A 2 9.01 -3.01 -26.97
CA MET A 2 8.05 -3.44 -27.99
C MET A 2 8.40 -2.94 -29.39
N LYS A 3 8.75 -1.65 -29.57
CA LYS A 3 9.22 -1.12 -30.85
C LYS A 3 10.42 -1.89 -31.39
N SER A 4 11.39 -2.22 -30.54
CA SER A 4 12.56 -3.01 -30.93
C SER A 4 12.14 -4.38 -31.46
N MET A 5 11.21 -5.07 -30.78
CA MET A 5 10.70 -6.36 -31.21
C MET A 5 9.93 -6.25 -32.53
N LEU A 6 9.08 -5.24 -32.68
CA LEU A 6 8.33 -5.00 -33.92
C LEU A 6 9.27 -4.64 -35.07
N THR A 7 10.29 -3.82 -34.85
CA THR A 7 11.30 -3.48 -35.83
C THR A 7 12.13 -4.70 -36.24
N GLN A 8 12.43 -5.60 -35.33
CA GLN A 8 13.13 -6.85 -35.63
C GLN A 8 12.25 -7.79 -36.49
N ALA A 9 10.95 -7.87 -36.15
CA ALA A 9 9.99 -8.70 -36.92
C ALA A 9 9.62 -8.11 -38.26
N ASP A 10 9.53 -6.80 -38.38
CA ASP A 10 9.21 -6.06 -39.63
C ASP A 10 10.06 -4.80 -39.78
N PRO A 11 11.33 -4.93 -40.24
CA PRO A 11 12.25 -3.80 -40.39
C PRO A 11 11.74 -2.69 -41.29
N HIS A 12 10.86 -3.00 -42.21
CA HIS A 12 10.31 -2.05 -43.20
C HIS A 12 9.00 -1.40 -42.78
N LYS A 13 8.54 -1.65 -41.54
CA LYS A 13 7.29 -1.11 -40.99
C LYS A 13 6.07 -1.27 -41.89
N ARG A 14 5.94 -2.41 -42.52
CA ARG A 14 4.81 -2.71 -43.45
C ARG A 14 3.54 -3.10 -42.71
N ILE A 15 3.70 -3.63 -41.51
CA ILE A 15 2.59 -4.18 -40.70
C ILE A 15 2.29 -3.39 -39.46
N TRP A 16 3.05 -2.30 -39.17
CA TRP A 16 2.82 -1.47 -37.99
C TRP A 16 3.33 -0.04 -38.23
N SER A 17 2.74 0.91 -37.49
CA SER A 17 3.20 2.30 -37.33
C SER A 17 3.16 2.72 -35.89
N ASN A 18 3.82 3.82 -35.53
CA ASN A 18 3.82 4.32 -34.16
C ASN A 18 3.68 5.84 -34.11
N HIS A 19 3.14 6.31 -32.99
CA HIS A 19 3.08 7.72 -32.64
C HIS A 19 3.81 7.93 -31.31
N ASP A 20 4.92 8.63 -31.34
CA ASP A 20 5.82 8.73 -30.19
C ASP A 20 5.33 9.74 -29.14
N SER A 21 4.60 10.78 -29.54
CA SER A 21 4.05 11.77 -28.62
C SER A 21 2.86 11.22 -27.85
N ASP A 22 1.96 10.51 -28.53
CA ASP A 22 0.73 9.98 -27.94
C ASP A 22 0.89 8.54 -27.44
N LEU A 23 2.10 7.97 -27.60
CA LEU A 23 2.48 6.65 -27.10
C LEU A 23 1.53 5.53 -27.52
N TRP A 24 1.30 5.38 -28.86
CA TRP A 24 0.56 4.24 -29.41
C TRP A 24 1.28 3.59 -30.59
N VAL A 25 0.91 2.35 -30.82
CA VAL A 25 1.30 1.58 -32.01
C VAL A 25 0.04 1.12 -32.69
N GLU A 26 -0.04 1.32 -34.03
CA GLU A 26 -1.13 0.84 -34.85
C GLU A 26 -0.63 -0.31 -35.73
N LEU A 27 -1.40 -1.38 -35.77
CA LEU A 27 -1.15 -2.54 -36.60
C LEU A 27 -1.83 -2.40 -37.97
N TRP A 28 -1.42 -3.18 -38.94
CA TRP A 28 -1.93 -3.19 -40.33
C TRP A 28 -3.44 -3.35 -40.44
N ASN A 29 -4.08 -3.95 -39.47
CA ASN A 29 -5.53 -4.15 -39.39
C ASN A 29 -6.29 -3.01 -38.74
N GLY A 30 -5.62 -1.89 -38.41
CA GLY A 30 -6.19 -0.74 -37.71
C GLY A 30 -6.29 -0.87 -36.17
N SER A 31 -5.87 -2.01 -35.60
CA SER A 31 -5.85 -2.17 -34.16
C SER A 31 -4.77 -1.29 -33.54
N ARG A 32 -5.09 -0.61 -32.43
CA ARG A 32 -4.16 0.25 -31.71
C ARG A 32 -3.81 -0.30 -30.34
N ILE A 33 -2.55 -0.19 -29.98
CA ILE A 33 -2.03 -0.51 -28.66
C ILE A 33 -1.55 0.80 -28.05
N TRP A 34 -2.23 1.25 -26.99
CA TRP A 34 -1.92 2.46 -26.26
C TRP A 34 -1.04 2.14 -25.06
N PHE A 35 -0.07 3.01 -24.77
CA PHE A 35 0.74 2.97 -23.57
C PHE A 35 0.36 4.18 -22.72
N LYS A 36 -0.24 3.93 -21.58
CA LYS A 36 -0.70 4.96 -20.66
C LYS A 36 -0.03 4.80 -19.31
N GLY A 37 0.34 5.91 -18.66
CA GLY A 37 0.79 5.90 -17.27
C GLY A 37 -0.41 5.78 -16.32
N ALA A 38 -0.20 5.13 -15.18
CA ALA A 38 -1.24 4.95 -14.16
C ALA A 38 -1.27 6.08 -13.11
N ASP A 39 -0.39 7.08 -13.23
CA ASP A 39 -0.29 8.19 -12.27
C ASP A 39 -1.50 9.15 -12.33
N HIS A 40 -2.09 9.28 -13.51
CA HIS A 40 -3.27 10.10 -13.77
C HIS A 40 -4.45 9.19 -14.16
N THR A 41 -5.14 8.66 -13.17
CA THR A 41 -6.23 7.70 -13.35
C THR A 41 -7.36 8.20 -14.25
N ASP A 42 -7.66 9.50 -14.21
CA ASP A 42 -8.69 10.11 -15.08
C ASP A 42 -8.39 9.96 -16.57
N SER A 43 -7.12 9.88 -16.95
CA SER A 43 -6.71 9.67 -18.35
C SER A 43 -6.95 8.26 -18.86
N LEU A 44 -7.28 7.33 -17.98
CA LEU A 44 -7.57 5.94 -18.31
C LEU A 44 -9.03 5.70 -18.67
N TYR A 45 -9.92 6.64 -18.33
CA TYR A 45 -11.35 6.57 -18.68
C TYR A 45 -11.61 7.02 -20.13
N GLY A 46 -12.81 6.76 -20.62
CA GLY A 46 -13.40 7.38 -21.81
C GLY A 46 -13.28 6.60 -23.11
N GLU A 47 -12.67 5.43 -23.11
CA GLU A 47 -12.57 4.58 -24.30
C GLU A 47 -13.01 3.15 -24.00
N ASP A 48 -13.67 2.50 -24.95
CA ASP A 48 -13.93 1.06 -24.89
C ASP A 48 -12.72 0.32 -25.45
N VAL A 49 -12.03 -0.42 -24.60
CA VAL A 49 -10.85 -1.20 -25.01
C VAL A 49 -11.17 -2.69 -25.09
N TYR A 50 -10.54 -3.36 -26.04
CA TYR A 50 -10.74 -4.80 -26.24
C TYR A 50 -9.99 -5.66 -25.22
N ALA A 51 -8.83 -5.24 -24.79
CA ALA A 51 -8.01 -5.93 -23.79
C ALA A 51 -7.09 -4.93 -23.09
N ALA A 52 -6.66 -5.27 -21.88
CA ALA A 52 -5.70 -4.46 -21.13
C ALA A 52 -4.60 -5.32 -20.50
N VAL A 53 -3.43 -4.72 -20.35
CA VAL A 53 -2.31 -5.25 -19.55
C VAL A 53 -1.90 -4.19 -18.55
N ILE A 54 -1.89 -4.53 -17.27
CA ILE A 54 -1.39 -3.67 -16.20
C ILE A 54 -0.05 -4.26 -15.76
N ASP A 55 1.02 -3.58 -16.09
CA ASP A 55 2.36 -3.96 -15.69
C ASP A 55 2.77 -3.24 -14.39
N GLU A 56 3.59 -3.87 -13.55
CA GLU A 56 3.95 -3.38 -12.22
C GLU A 56 2.73 -3.01 -11.35
N ALA A 57 1.67 -3.81 -11.46
CA ALA A 57 0.34 -3.51 -10.91
C ALA A 57 0.35 -3.23 -9.40
N THR A 58 1.23 -3.88 -8.64
CA THR A 58 1.37 -3.68 -7.19
C THR A 58 1.86 -2.28 -6.81
N ARG A 59 2.42 -1.54 -7.76
CA ARG A 59 2.83 -0.14 -7.60
C ARG A 59 1.76 0.86 -8.04
N CYS A 60 0.77 0.41 -8.80
CA CYS A 60 -0.36 1.23 -9.22
C CYS A 60 -1.38 1.38 -8.09
N LYS A 61 -2.05 2.52 -8.04
CA LYS A 61 -3.20 2.71 -7.16
C LYS A 61 -4.37 1.83 -7.61
N GLU A 62 -5.21 1.40 -6.69
CA GLU A 62 -6.42 0.61 -6.99
C GLU A 62 -7.38 1.36 -7.92
N ASP A 63 -7.45 2.70 -7.83
CA ASP A 63 -8.25 3.54 -8.71
C ASP A 63 -7.88 3.35 -10.20
N ALA A 64 -6.60 3.09 -10.51
CA ALA A 64 -6.17 2.79 -11.87
C ALA A 64 -6.76 1.46 -12.37
N TRP A 65 -6.85 0.46 -11.49
CA TRP A 65 -7.54 -0.80 -11.80
C TRP A 65 -9.03 -0.58 -12.04
N ILE A 66 -9.69 0.20 -11.20
CA ILE A 66 -11.12 0.54 -11.33
C ILE A 66 -11.38 1.23 -12.68
N ALA A 67 -10.54 2.20 -13.04
CA ALA A 67 -10.63 2.89 -14.32
C ALA A 67 -10.48 1.93 -15.51
N VAL A 68 -9.42 1.11 -15.54
CA VAL A 68 -9.18 0.12 -16.59
C VAL A 68 -10.33 -0.90 -16.67
N ARG A 69 -10.82 -1.38 -15.52
CA ARG A 69 -11.95 -2.33 -15.47
C ARG A 69 -13.22 -1.75 -16.09
N SER A 70 -13.46 -0.45 -15.91
CA SER A 70 -14.62 0.23 -16.51
C SER A 70 -14.56 0.28 -18.03
N THR A 71 -13.37 0.50 -18.61
CA THR A 71 -13.18 0.57 -20.08
C THR A 71 -13.35 -0.79 -20.78
N LEU A 72 -13.28 -1.89 -20.05
CA LEU A 72 -13.48 -3.25 -20.54
C LEU A 72 -14.95 -3.71 -20.47
N THR A 73 -15.85 -2.90 -19.92
CA THR A 73 -17.22 -3.32 -19.62
C THR A 73 -18.02 -3.62 -20.91
N ALA A 74 -17.95 -2.75 -21.90
CA ALA A 74 -18.69 -2.91 -23.14
C ALA A 74 -18.17 -4.08 -24.00
N THR A 75 -16.86 -4.31 -24.00
CA THR A 75 -16.21 -5.33 -24.80
C THR A 75 -16.15 -6.69 -24.11
N ARG A 76 -16.31 -6.72 -22.78
CA ARG A 76 -16.01 -7.90 -21.93
C ARG A 76 -14.59 -8.42 -22.15
N GLY A 77 -13.67 -7.51 -22.44
CA GLY A 77 -12.29 -7.81 -22.83
C GLY A 77 -11.47 -8.42 -21.69
N PRO A 78 -10.49 -9.24 -22.04
CA PRO A 78 -9.58 -9.82 -21.03
C PRO A 78 -8.61 -8.78 -20.50
N VAL A 79 -8.19 -8.99 -19.24
CA VAL A 79 -7.11 -8.24 -18.62
C VAL A 79 -5.99 -9.15 -18.14
N ARG A 80 -4.76 -8.70 -18.27
CA ARG A 80 -3.57 -9.31 -17.65
C ARG A 80 -3.01 -8.34 -16.62
N ILE A 81 -2.83 -8.83 -15.41
CA ILE A 81 -2.27 -8.06 -14.30
C ILE A 81 -0.95 -8.73 -13.93
N ILE A 82 0.14 -7.97 -14.01
CA ILE A 82 1.50 -8.47 -13.82
C ILE A 82 2.19 -7.59 -12.79
N GLY A 83 2.96 -8.18 -11.91
CA GLY A 83 3.77 -7.45 -10.93
C GLY A 83 4.33 -8.35 -9.85
N ASN A 84 5.33 -7.85 -9.16
CA ASN A 84 5.86 -8.51 -7.97
C ASN A 84 4.86 -8.39 -6.81
N VAL A 85 4.97 -9.30 -5.85
CA VAL A 85 4.16 -9.23 -4.65
C VAL A 85 4.61 -8.05 -3.78
N LYS A 86 3.67 -7.37 -3.12
CA LYS A 86 3.93 -6.25 -2.22
C LYS A 86 2.92 -6.26 -1.07
N GLY A 87 3.23 -7.03 -0.03
CA GLY A 87 2.38 -7.16 1.15
C GLY A 87 0.99 -7.74 0.90
N ARG A 88 0.28 -8.06 1.97
CA ARG A 88 -1.07 -8.65 1.92
C ARG A 88 -2.20 -7.63 1.86
N ARG A 89 -1.91 -6.35 2.07
CA ARG A 89 -2.90 -5.25 2.00
C ARG A 89 -3.04 -4.66 0.60
N ASN A 90 -2.21 -5.10 -0.35
CA ASN A 90 -2.26 -4.62 -1.73
C ASN A 90 -3.51 -5.17 -2.44
N TRP A 91 -4.16 -4.34 -3.26
CA TRP A 91 -5.36 -4.71 -4.01
C TRP A 91 -5.13 -5.92 -4.95
N THR A 92 -3.92 -6.07 -5.51
CA THR A 92 -3.56 -7.21 -6.36
C THR A 92 -3.54 -8.52 -5.59
N PHE A 93 -3.17 -8.49 -4.29
CA PHE A 93 -3.25 -9.67 -3.43
C PHE A 93 -4.69 -10.15 -3.25
N ASN A 94 -5.64 -9.22 -3.07
CA ASN A 94 -7.05 -9.56 -2.96
C ASN A 94 -7.57 -10.22 -4.23
N LEU A 95 -7.18 -9.71 -5.42
CA LEU A 95 -7.53 -10.33 -6.70
C LEU A 95 -6.89 -11.73 -6.86
N ALA A 96 -5.65 -11.90 -6.46
CA ALA A 96 -4.98 -13.20 -6.48
C ALA A 96 -5.72 -14.21 -5.59
N ARG A 97 -6.15 -13.82 -4.39
CA ARG A 97 -6.94 -14.68 -3.49
C ARG A 97 -8.29 -15.06 -4.07
N LEU A 98 -8.98 -14.13 -4.75
CA LEU A 98 -10.23 -14.43 -5.45
C LEU A 98 -10.03 -15.45 -6.57
N ALA A 99 -8.96 -15.32 -7.34
CA ALA A 99 -8.63 -16.27 -8.40
C ALA A 99 -8.28 -17.67 -7.85
N GLU A 100 -7.49 -17.75 -6.78
CA GLU A 100 -7.16 -19.01 -6.11
C GLU A 100 -8.39 -19.69 -5.45
N ALA A 101 -9.36 -18.90 -5.00
CA ALA A 101 -10.63 -19.43 -4.47
C ALA A 101 -11.56 -19.99 -5.56
N GLY A 102 -11.14 -19.98 -6.83
CA GLY A 102 -11.87 -20.60 -7.93
C GLY A 102 -12.93 -19.72 -8.58
N SER A 103 -12.77 -18.39 -8.59
CA SER A 103 -13.63 -17.51 -9.38
C SER A 103 -13.57 -17.90 -10.86
N ALA A 104 -14.73 -18.17 -11.47
CA ALA A 104 -14.87 -18.83 -12.78
C ALA A 104 -14.15 -18.11 -13.94
N ASP A 105 -13.98 -16.78 -13.83
CA ASP A 105 -13.42 -15.95 -14.90
C ASP A 105 -11.98 -15.47 -14.61
N MET A 106 -11.33 -16.02 -13.56
CA MET A 106 -10.02 -15.57 -13.12
C MET A 106 -9.04 -16.74 -13.03
N ALA A 107 -7.80 -16.51 -13.47
CA ALA A 107 -6.69 -17.43 -13.28
C ALA A 107 -5.52 -16.71 -12.59
N TYR A 108 -4.87 -17.41 -11.67
CA TYR A 108 -3.68 -16.92 -10.97
C TYR A 108 -2.48 -17.80 -11.31
N HIS A 109 -1.37 -17.16 -11.61
CA HIS A 109 -0.10 -17.84 -11.87
C HIS A 109 0.98 -17.20 -10.99
N LYS A 110 1.61 -18.01 -10.17
CA LYS A 110 2.78 -17.64 -9.37
C LYS A 110 4.03 -18.16 -10.06
N LEU A 111 5.00 -17.27 -10.27
CA LEU A 111 6.33 -17.60 -10.78
C LEU A 111 7.37 -17.09 -9.79
N THR A 112 8.31 -17.95 -9.43
CA THR A 112 9.42 -17.63 -8.53
C THR A 112 10.73 -17.49 -9.31
N ALA A 113 11.76 -16.95 -8.67
CA ALA A 113 13.10 -16.96 -9.26
C ALA A 113 13.64 -18.36 -9.50
N TYR A 114 13.25 -19.34 -8.66
CA TYR A 114 13.66 -20.73 -8.86
C TYR A 114 13.00 -21.36 -10.09
N ASP A 115 11.75 -21.04 -10.40
CA ASP A 115 11.12 -21.46 -11.65
C ASP A 115 11.86 -20.87 -12.87
N ALA A 116 12.39 -19.64 -12.75
CA ALA A 116 13.19 -19.02 -13.81
C ALA A 116 14.58 -19.66 -13.93
N VAL A 117 15.17 -20.16 -12.83
CA VAL A 117 16.42 -20.94 -12.84
C VAL A 117 16.19 -22.27 -13.53
N ASP A 118 15.12 -22.99 -13.17
CA ASP A 118 14.78 -24.28 -13.76
C ASP A 118 14.49 -24.17 -15.26
N ALA A 119 13.94 -23.04 -15.69
CA ALA A 119 13.72 -22.72 -17.10
C ALA A 119 14.99 -22.24 -17.84
N GLY A 120 16.13 -22.13 -17.18
CA GLY A 120 17.38 -21.66 -17.77
C GLY A 120 17.39 -20.16 -18.14
N VAL A 121 16.49 -19.37 -17.55
CA VAL A 121 16.35 -17.91 -17.81
C VAL A 121 17.21 -17.11 -16.82
N LEU A 122 17.39 -17.61 -15.61
CA LEU A 122 18.15 -16.99 -14.53
C LEU A 122 19.25 -17.93 -14.04
N ALA A 123 20.40 -17.40 -13.65
CA ALA A 123 21.48 -18.16 -13.06
C ALA A 123 21.21 -18.41 -11.57
N ALA A 124 21.47 -19.62 -11.08
CA ALA A 124 21.19 -20.02 -9.71
C ALA A 124 22.04 -19.23 -8.68
N ASP A 125 23.29 -18.94 -9.01
CA ASP A 125 24.21 -18.17 -8.17
C ASP A 125 23.74 -16.73 -7.93
N GLU A 126 23.10 -16.09 -8.91
CA GLU A 126 22.48 -14.76 -8.75
C GLU A 126 21.34 -14.79 -7.73
N VAL A 127 20.54 -15.86 -7.69
CA VAL A 127 19.46 -16.01 -6.71
C VAL A 127 20.01 -16.21 -5.30
N GLU A 128 21.06 -17.04 -5.16
CA GLU A 128 21.68 -17.27 -3.86
C GLU A 128 22.45 -16.04 -3.35
N ASP A 129 23.04 -15.25 -4.25
CA ASP A 129 23.68 -13.98 -3.88
C ASP A 129 22.66 -12.95 -3.42
N ALA A 130 21.54 -12.81 -4.12
CA ALA A 130 20.43 -11.96 -3.71
C ALA A 130 19.84 -12.38 -2.35
N LYS A 131 19.71 -13.68 -2.10
CA LYS A 131 19.23 -14.22 -0.81
C LYS A 131 20.17 -13.88 0.35
N ARG A 132 21.46 -13.83 0.09
CA ARG A 132 22.48 -13.48 1.08
C ARG A 132 22.52 -11.98 1.41
N ILE A 133 22.25 -11.13 0.43
CA ILE A 133 22.40 -9.67 0.54
C ILE A 133 21.12 -8.98 0.98
N LEU A 134 19.96 -9.45 0.50
CA LEU A 134 18.69 -8.79 0.75
C LEU A 134 18.09 -9.17 2.11
N PRO A 135 17.36 -8.26 2.77
CA PRO A 135 16.52 -8.62 3.90
C PRO A 135 15.53 -9.74 3.52
N GLU A 136 15.30 -10.67 4.43
CA GLU A 136 14.48 -11.87 4.18
C GLU A 136 13.10 -11.56 3.59
N HIS A 137 12.42 -10.54 4.12
CA HIS A 137 11.08 -10.15 3.64
C HIS A 137 11.12 -9.63 2.20
N ILE A 138 12.17 -8.86 1.83
CA ILE A 138 12.37 -8.37 0.46
C ILE A 138 12.66 -9.53 -0.50
N PHE A 139 13.52 -10.47 -0.08
CA PHE A 139 13.81 -11.65 -0.88
C PHE A 139 12.56 -12.50 -1.11
N LYS A 140 11.74 -12.72 -0.08
CA LYS A 140 10.47 -13.42 -0.19
C LYS A 140 9.51 -12.76 -1.19
N GLU A 141 9.35 -11.45 -1.12
CA GLU A 141 8.44 -10.74 -2.03
C GLU A 141 8.95 -10.72 -3.48
N LEU A 142 10.22 -10.39 -3.69
CA LEU A 142 10.76 -10.19 -5.04
C LEU A 142 11.15 -11.48 -5.75
N TYR A 143 11.63 -12.49 -5.03
CA TYR A 143 12.19 -13.72 -5.61
C TYR A 143 11.29 -14.94 -5.42
N LEU A 144 10.51 -14.99 -4.34
CA LEU A 144 9.63 -16.14 -4.08
C LEU A 144 8.16 -15.85 -4.35
N ALA A 145 7.82 -14.61 -4.71
CA ALA A 145 6.45 -14.14 -4.85
C ALA A 145 5.58 -14.51 -3.62
N GLU A 146 6.15 -14.31 -2.42
CA GLU A 146 5.50 -14.56 -1.14
C GLU A 146 5.18 -13.22 -0.47
N PRO A 147 3.89 -12.91 -0.26
CA PRO A 147 3.51 -11.67 0.40
C PRO A 147 3.93 -11.71 1.87
N THR A 148 4.63 -10.67 2.30
CA THR A 148 4.98 -10.50 3.70
C THR A 148 4.06 -9.47 4.34
N ASP A 149 3.81 -9.64 5.62
CA ASP A 149 3.00 -8.66 6.38
C ASP A 149 3.85 -7.47 6.87
N ASP A 150 5.17 -7.61 6.77
CA ASP A 150 6.15 -6.71 7.41
C ASP A 150 6.49 -5.46 6.60
N GLY A 151 6.06 -5.36 5.33
CA GLY A 151 6.50 -4.29 4.42
C GLY A 151 6.07 -2.86 4.80
N ALA A 152 5.19 -2.68 5.79
CA ALA A 152 4.79 -1.38 6.31
C ALA A 152 4.77 -1.34 7.85
N ASN A 153 5.23 -2.40 8.52
CA ASN A 153 5.17 -2.49 9.97
C ASN A 153 6.59 -2.60 10.55
N PRO A 154 7.11 -1.51 11.15
CA PRO A 154 8.45 -1.48 11.69
C PRO A 154 8.65 -2.40 12.90
N PHE A 155 7.57 -2.88 13.53
CA PHE A 155 7.62 -3.70 14.73
C PHE A 155 7.57 -5.21 14.48
N GLY A 156 7.20 -5.65 13.26
CA GLY A 156 6.96 -7.04 12.92
C GLY A 156 5.69 -7.63 13.55
N ILE A 157 4.98 -8.47 12.80
CA ILE A 157 3.70 -9.05 13.25
C ILE A 157 3.87 -9.91 14.49
N LYS A 158 4.94 -10.70 14.54
CA LYS A 158 5.21 -11.57 15.70
C LYS A 158 5.37 -10.75 16.99
N SER A 159 6.17 -9.68 16.94
CA SER A 159 6.37 -8.80 18.09
C SER A 159 5.06 -8.14 18.54
N ILE A 160 4.20 -7.73 17.58
CA ILE A 160 2.87 -7.20 17.90
C ILE A 160 2.00 -8.26 18.55
N GLN A 161 1.98 -9.50 18.03
CA GLN A 161 1.21 -10.60 18.61
C GLN A 161 1.69 -10.96 20.02
N ASP A 162 2.99 -10.94 20.23
CA ASP A 162 3.60 -11.23 21.54
C ASP A 162 3.29 -10.11 22.58
N CYS A 163 2.94 -8.89 22.12
CA CYS A 163 2.51 -7.77 22.95
C CYS A 163 1.00 -7.75 23.26
N ILE A 164 0.20 -8.63 22.66
CA ILE A 164 -1.23 -8.68 22.92
C ILE A 164 -1.47 -9.27 24.32
N ALA A 165 -1.92 -8.42 25.24
CA ALA A 165 -2.23 -8.77 26.61
C ALA A 165 -3.55 -8.16 27.06
N GLN A 166 -4.03 -8.53 28.25
CA GLN A 166 -5.17 -7.86 28.85
C GLN A 166 -4.79 -6.44 29.31
N VAL A 167 -5.69 -5.50 29.10
CA VAL A 167 -5.55 -4.13 29.60
C VAL A 167 -5.45 -4.15 31.12
N SER A 168 -4.54 -3.36 31.68
CA SER A 168 -4.38 -3.23 33.13
C SER A 168 -5.66 -2.74 33.81
N LYS A 169 -5.90 -3.20 35.02
CA LYS A 169 -6.99 -2.70 35.91
C LYS A 169 -6.53 -1.57 36.82
N SER A 170 -5.23 -1.29 36.85
CA SER A 170 -4.65 -0.18 37.63
C SER A 170 -4.98 1.16 36.95
N ALA A 171 -4.96 2.23 37.77
CA ALA A 171 -5.15 3.57 37.21
C ALA A 171 -3.94 3.97 36.35
N PRO A 172 -4.16 4.65 35.23
CA PRO A 172 -3.06 5.16 34.41
C PRO A 172 -2.35 6.31 35.16
N ILE A 173 -1.02 6.40 34.96
CA ILE A 173 -0.20 7.46 35.55
C ILE A 173 0.41 8.40 34.52
N VAL A 174 0.50 7.95 33.26
CA VAL A 174 1.05 8.72 32.15
C VAL A 174 0.31 8.41 30.85
N PHE A 175 0.19 9.41 29.97
CA PHE A 175 -0.47 9.26 28.69
C PHE A 175 0.42 9.67 27.50
N GLY A 176 0.29 8.94 26.40
CA GLY A 176 0.74 9.32 25.06
C GLY A 176 -0.44 9.66 24.16
N ILE A 177 -0.34 10.75 23.39
CA ILE A 177 -1.41 11.26 22.56
C ILE A 177 -0.87 11.53 21.14
N ASP A 178 -1.50 10.92 20.14
CA ASP A 178 -1.29 11.20 18.74
C ASP A 178 -2.52 11.93 18.18
N LEU A 179 -2.32 13.10 17.57
CA LEU A 179 -3.39 14.00 17.11
C LEU A 179 -3.63 13.88 15.61
N ALA A 180 -4.87 13.60 15.22
CA ALA A 180 -5.28 13.64 13.82
C ALA A 180 -6.62 14.37 13.62
N LYS A 181 -6.81 15.03 12.46
CA LYS A 181 -8.01 15.84 12.21
C LYS A 181 -9.08 15.13 11.39
N SER A 182 -8.75 14.52 10.26
CA SER A 182 -9.77 14.08 9.29
C SER A 182 -9.58 12.69 8.71
N ILE A 183 -8.36 12.29 8.35
CA ILE A 183 -8.08 11.02 7.66
C ILE A 183 -7.59 9.97 8.64
N ASP A 184 -6.70 10.36 9.53
CA ASP A 184 -6.15 9.50 10.57
C ASP A 184 -6.95 9.58 11.88
N TYR A 185 -6.59 8.74 12.83
CA TYR A 185 -7.21 8.66 14.14
C TYR A 185 -6.41 9.46 15.17
N THR A 186 -7.09 10.28 15.96
CA THR A 186 -6.53 10.70 17.25
C THR A 186 -6.53 9.48 18.16
N ALA A 187 -5.38 9.17 18.75
CA ALA A 187 -5.20 8.05 19.66
C ALA A 187 -4.69 8.54 21.03
N VAL A 188 -5.23 7.96 22.08
CA VAL A 188 -4.82 8.23 23.49
C VAL A 188 -4.52 6.90 24.16
N VAL A 189 -3.31 6.75 24.66
CA VAL A 189 -2.87 5.54 25.38
C VAL A 189 -2.37 5.94 26.75
N GLY A 190 -2.94 5.35 27.79
CA GLY A 190 -2.52 5.53 29.19
C GLY A 190 -1.83 4.28 29.71
N LEU A 191 -0.71 4.45 30.40
CA LEU A 191 0.07 3.39 31.04
C LEU A 191 -0.04 3.50 32.55
N ASP A 192 -0.08 2.35 33.24
CA ASP A 192 0.01 2.26 34.66
C ASP A 192 1.47 2.37 35.19
N ASP A 193 1.69 2.19 36.44
CA ASP A 193 2.99 2.27 37.13
C ASP A 193 3.95 1.12 36.76
N GLU A 194 3.42 0.03 36.20
CA GLU A 194 4.21 -1.09 35.63
C GLU A 194 4.49 -0.91 34.13
N GLY A 195 3.97 0.15 33.48
CA GLY A 195 4.08 0.41 32.05
C GLY A 195 3.13 -0.42 31.19
N ILE A 196 2.09 -1.01 31.80
CA ILE A 196 1.07 -1.79 31.08
C ILE A 196 -0.05 -0.85 30.65
N VAL A 197 -0.60 -1.09 29.45
CA VAL A 197 -1.70 -0.28 28.92
C VAL A 197 -2.93 -0.42 29.83
N ALA A 198 -3.35 0.70 30.43
CA ALA A 198 -4.54 0.80 31.28
C ALA A 198 -5.71 1.47 30.54
N VAL A 199 -5.42 2.40 29.61
CA VAL A 199 -6.39 3.10 28.79
C VAL A 199 -5.93 3.07 27.34
N CYS A 200 -6.83 2.74 26.41
CA CYS A 200 -6.59 2.88 24.97
C CYS A 200 -7.89 3.35 24.32
N ASP A 201 -7.88 4.55 23.78
CA ASP A 201 -9.02 5.13 23.08
C ASP A 201 -8.56 5.77 21.77
N ARG A 202 -9.42 5.69 20.72
CA ARG A 202 -9.15 6.32 19.44
C ARG A 202 -10.42 6.75 18.74
N TRP A 203 -10.37 7.88 18.02
CA TRP A 203 -11.48 8.40 17.23
C TRP A 203 -10.98 9.21 16.04
N HIS A 204 -11.86 9.50 15.09
CA HIS A 204 -11.57 10.35 13.94
C HIS A 204 -12.78 11.21 13.56
N GLY A 205 -12.57 12.20 12.71
CA GLY A 205 -13.66 12.99 12.14
C GLY A 205 -14.34 13.96 13.11
N THR A 206 -13.67 14.29 14.24
CA THR A 206 -14.17 15.21 15.26
C THR A 206 -13.46 16.58 15.17
N ASP A 207 -14.17 17.64 15.49
CA ASP A 207 -13.57 18.98 15.60
C ASP A 207 -12.60 19.08 16.80
N TRP A 208 -11.73 20.08 16.76
CA TRP A 208 -10.70 20.26 17.79
C TRP A 208 -11.26 20.53 19.18
N THR A 209 -12.37 21.25 19.29
CA THR A 209 -12.99 21.56 20.58
C THR A 209 -13.45 20.29 21.28
N THR A 210 -14.17 19.43 20.55
CA THR A 210 -14.63 18.13 21.04
C THR A 210 -13.46 17.19 21.35
N THR A 211 -12.43 17.19 20.48
CA THR A 211 -11.22 16.39 20.69
C THR A 211 -10.48 16.80 21.97
N ILE A 212 -10.27 18.10 22.18
CA ILE A 212 -9.60 18.63 23.38
C ILE A 212 -10.41 18.29 24.65
N GLU A 213 -11.74 18.42 24.60
CA GLU A 213 -12.60 18.08 25.72
C GLU A 213 -12.50 16.57 26.05
N ARG A 214 -12.55 15.70 25.05
CA ARG A 214 -12.41 14.25 25.23
C ARG A 214 -11.06 13.88 25.82
N ILE A 215 -9.96 14.43 25.29
CA ILE A 215 -8.62 14.23 25.83
C ILE A 215 -8.56 14.68 27.28
N SER A 216 -9.10 15.86 27.59
CA SER A 216 -9.08 16.40 28.96
C SER A 216 -9.80 15.50 29.94
N ASN A 217 -10.93 14.91 29.53
CA ASN A 217 -11.69 13.99 30.39
C ASN A 217 -10.98 12.65 30.59
N ILE A 218 -10.21 12.17 29.58
CA ILE A 218 -9.47 10.90 29.66
C ILE A 218 -8.21 11.05 30.50
N VAL A 219 -7.44 12.12 30.28
CA VAL A 219 -6.13 12.36 30.91
C VAL A 219 -6.25 12.80 32.37
N GLY A 220 -7.25 13.64 32.67
CA GLY A 220 -7.43 14.17 34.03
C GLY A 220 -6.18 14.88 34.52
N ASP A 221 -5.73 14.53 35.74
CA ASP A 221 -4.55 15.13 36.39
C ASP A 221 -3.22 14.42 36.07
N CYS A 222 -3.23 13.44 35.16
CA CYS A 222 -2.04 12.67 34.78
C CYS A 222 -1.13 13.43 33.83
N TRP A 223 0.15 13.11 33.83
CA TRP A 223 1.10 13.58 32.82
C TRP A 223 0.74 13.05 31.43
N ALA A 224 0.88 13.90 30.42
CA ALA A 224 0.66 13.49 29.05
C ALA A 224 1.67 14.11 28.08
N THR A 225 2.13 13.32 27.13
CA THR A 225 2.95 13.76 25.99
C THR A 225 2.13 13.70 24.71
N VAL A 226 2.13 14.77 23.93
CA VAL A 226 1.37 14.90 22.70
C VAL A 226 2.33 15.02 21.52
N ASP A 227 2.12 14.22 20.47
CA ASP A 227 2.81 14.46 19.20
C ASP A 227 2.35 15.81 18.62
N SER A 228 3.27 16.77 18.59
CA SER A 228 3.06 18.11 18.06
C SER A 228 3.65 18.30 16.68
N THR A 229 4.09 17.22 15.99
CA THR A 229 4.63 17.27 14.64
C THR A 229 3.54 17.69 13.65
N GLY A 230 3.73 18.79 12.94
CA GLY A 230 2.85 19.27 11.87
C GLY A 230 1.66 20.14 12.31
N LEU A 231 0.62 19.61 12.92
CA LEU A 231 -0.60 20.35 13.30
C LEU A 231 -0.61 20.81 14.77
N GLY A 232 0.41 20.45 15.54
CA GLY A 232 0.32 20.32 16.97
C GLY A 232 0.35 21.59 17.79
N ASP A 233 1.13 22.59 17.44
CA ASP A 233 1.40 23.72 18.35
C ASP A 233 0.13 24.44 18.85
N PRO A 234 -0.85 24.84 17.99
CA PRO A 234 -2.05 25.50 18.48
C PRO A 234 -2.99 24.62 19.30
N VAL A 235 -3.02 23.31 19.02
CA VAL A 235 -3.86 22.35 19.75
C VAL A 235 -3.23 22.03 21.09
N VAL A 236 -1.91 21.83 21.13
CA VAL A 236 -1.15 21.63 22.38
C VAL A 236 -1.29 22.83 23.31
N GLU A 237 -1.19 24.07 22.79
CA GLU A 237 -1.42 25.27 23.60
C GLU A 237 -2.82 25.32 24.23
N GLN A 238 -3.85 24.89 23.48
CA GLN A 238 -5.21 24.83 24.02
C GLN A 238 -5.36 23.70 25.06
N LEU A 239 -4.72 22.55 24.85
CA LEU A 239 -4.67 21.47 25.84
C LEU A 239 -3.97 21.93 27.11
N GLN A 240 -2.83 22.60 27.03
CA GLN A 240 -2.06 23.12 28.17
C GLN A 240 -2.82 24.13 29.01
N LYS A 241 -3.75 24.90 28.41
CA LYS A 241 -4.64 25.78 29.17
C LYS A 241 -5.60 25.02 30.08
N ARG A 242 -5.95 23.79 29.74
CA ARG A 242 -6.85 22.93 30.53
C ARG A 242 -6.08 21.94 31.39
N LEU A 243 -4.96 21.45 30.88
CA LEU A 243 -4.11 20.41 31.46
C LEU A 243 -2.65 20.92 31.48
N PRO A 244 -2.23 21.63 32.51
CA PRO A 244 -0.88 22.19 32.56
C PRO A 244 0.26 21.18 32.51
N GLN A 245 -0.04 19.91 32.82
CA GLN A 245 0.91 18.78 32.80
C GLN A 245 1.06 18.14 31.40
N VAL A 246 0.44 18.71 30.37
CA VAL A 246 0.60 18.23 28.98
C VAL A 246 1.82 18.85 28.33
N GLU A 247 2.68 18.04 27.73
CA GLU A 247 3.86 18.48 27.00
C GLU A 247 3.75 18.08 25.53
N GLY A 248 4.13 19.02 24.64
CA GLY A 248 4.27 18.73 23.20
C GLY A 248 5.64 18.11 22.90
N PHE A 249 5.67 17.05 22.12
CA PHE A 249 6.89 16.42 21.61
C PHE A 249 6.92 16.50 20.08
N LYS A 250 8.05 16.91 19.50
CA LYS A 250 8.26 16.92 18.05
C LYS A 250 9.25 15.82 17.68
N PHE A 251 8.80 14.93 16.82
CA PHE A 251 9.69 13.95 16.23
C PHE A 251 10.65 14.66 15.25
N PRO A 252 11.96 14.29 15.26
CA PRO A 252 12.98 14.88 14.37
C PRO A 252 12.77 14.53 12.90
#